data_1bc57ccb7b00e5a17e947db6c60bee48
#
_entry.id   1bc57ccb7b00e5a17e947db6c60bee48
#
_cell.length_a   1.000
_cell.length_b   1.000
_cell.length_c   1.000
_cell.angle_alpha   90.00
_cell.angle_beta   90.00
_cell.angle_gamma   90.00
#
_symmetry.space_group_name_H-M   'P 1'
#
loop_
_entity.id
_entity.type
_entity.pdbx_description
1 polymer ?
#
loop_
_entity_poly.entity_id
_entity_poly.type
_entity_poly.pdbx_seq_one_letter_code
_entity_poly.pdbx_strand_id
1 'polypeptide(L)'
;MSKSLNIAEIAGRYAAAWLSHDPDAILALHAPDSIFQAHGRTGEVKGNTALRQEFAQVFERYPDFGVVTHRLLVGDNHWTLDWTLTFRPSGKDQRSFRALDVVEVDAKGLVTRKDTFFDHAQVKAALAA
;
A
#
# COMPACT_ATOMS: atom_id res chain seq x y z
N MET A 1 -0.10 18.66 -26.28
CA MET A 1 0.74 17.51 -25.95
C MET A 1 0.51 17.07 -24.53
N SER A 2 0.16 15.83 -24.36
CA SER A 2 0.08 15.26 -23.01
C SER A 2 1.49 15.00 -22.49
N LYS A 3 1.73 15.40 -21.25
CA LYS A 3 2.98 15.04 -20.58
C LYS A 3 2.90 13.61 -20.10
N SER A 4 3.96 12.86 -20.27
CA SER A 4 4.09 11.57 -19.63
C SER A 4 4.14 11.75 -18.12
N LEU A 5 3.52 10.85 -17.39
CA LEU A 5 3.58 10.85 -15.93
C LEU A 5 4.97 10.40 -15.48
N ASN A 6 5.47 11.01 -14.43
CA ASN A 6 6.66 10.50 -13.74
C ASN A 6 6.20 9.48 -12.69
N ILE A 7 6.12 8.22 -13.10
CA ILE A 7 5.57 7.15 -12.24
C ILE A 7 6.47 6.91 -11.02
N ALA A 8 7.79 6.98 -11.17
CA ALA A 8 8.69 6.79 -10.03
C ALA A 8 8.45 7.87 -8.96
N GLU A 9 8.23 9.11 -9.36
CA GLU A 9 7.93 10.20 -8.42
C GLU A 9 6.57 9.99 -7.74
N ILE A 10 5.56 9.59 -8.51
CA ILE A 10 4.22 9.29 -7.96
C ILE A 10 4.31 8.16 -6.94
N ALA A 11 5.05 7.09 -7.26
CA ALA A 11 5.25 5.97 -6.34
C ALA A 11 5.97 6.41 -5.06
N GLY A 12 6.95 7.31 -5.17
CA GLY A 12 7.67 7.86 -4.01
C GLY A 12 6.76 8.67 -3.09
N ARG A 13 5.90 9.52 -3.67
CA ARG A 13 4.91 10.29 -2.89
C ARG A 13 3.90 9.38 -2.21
N TYR A 14 3.49 8.33 -2.91
CA TYR A 14 2.55 7.36 -2.37
C TYR A 14 3.16 6.61 -1.17
N ALA A 15 4.41 6.17 -1.29
CA ALA A 15 5.13 5.53 -0.19
C ALA A 15 5.27 6.47 1.01
N ALA A 16 5.59 7.75 0.77
CA ALA A 16 5.70 8.74 1.84
C ALA A 16 4.36 8.93 2.57
N ALA A 17 3.24 8.92 1.84
CA ALA A 17 1.92 9.01 2.44
C ALA A 17 1.64 7.83 3.38
N TRP A 18 1.99 6.61 2.98
CA TRP A 18 1.85 5.42 3.83
C TRP A 18 2.74 5.53 5.09
N LEU A 19 3.97 6.02 4.95
CA LEU A 19 4.88 6.19 6.08
C LEU A 19 4.46 7.30 7.03
N SER A 20 3.56 8.20 6.61
CA SER A 20 3.00 9.22 7.49
C SER A 20 1.96 8.65 8.47
N HIS A 21 1.49 7.42 8.25
CA HIS A 21 0.46 6.75 9.04
C HIS A 21 -0.88 7.50 9.06
N ASP A 22 -1.13 8.32 8.04
CA ASP A 22 -2.35 9.12 7.92
C ASP A 22 -3.22 8.62 6.78
N PRO A 23 -4.35 7.92 7.06
CA PRO A 23 -5.22 7.43 6.00
C PRO A 23 -5.73 8.52 5.06
N ASP A 24 -5.92 9.74 5.54
CA ASP A 24 -6.39 10.84 4.69
C ASP A 24 -5.30 11.27 3.70
N ALA A 25 -4.03 11.25 4.09
CA ALA A 25 -2.92 11.55 3.19
C ALA A 25 -2.82 10.52 2.06
N ILE A 26 -3.03 9.25 2.36
CA ILE A 26 -3.05 8.17 1.36
C ILE A 26 -4.24 8.36 0.43
N LEU A 27 -5.42 8.57 1.02
CA LEU A 27 -6.67 8.69 0.27
C LEU A 27 -6.63 9.87 -0.72
N ALA A 28 -5.94 10.96 -0.37
CA ALA A 28 -5.80 12.12 -1.24
C ALA A 28 -5.08 11.79 -2.56
N LEU A 29 -4.34 10.68 -2.61
CA LEU A 29 -3.62 10.22 -3.81
C LEU A 29 -4.41 9.19 -4.62
N HIS A 30 -5.62 8.84 -4.17
CA HIS A 30 -6.50 7.89 -4.85
C HIS A 30 -7.60 8.62 -5.61
N ALA A 31 -8.00 8.06 -6.76
CA ALA A 31 -9.20 8.50 -7.47
C ALA A 31 -10.45 8.19 -6.62
N PRO A 32 -11.57 8.95 -6.79
CA PRO A 32 -12.75 8.78 -5.93
C PRO A 32 -13.37 7.37 -5.95
N ASP A 33 -13.24 6.65 -7.06
CA ASP A 33 -13.79 5.30 -7.22
C ASP A 33 -12.70 4.22 -7.24
N SER A 34 -11.55 4.52 -6.66
CA SER A 34 -10.41 3.61 -6.57
C SER A 34 -10.77 2.30 -5.86
N ILE A 35 -10.08 1.24 -6.24
CA ILE A 35 -10.25 -0.10 -5.68
C ILE A 35 -8.94 -0.53 -5.01
N PHE A 36 -9.04 -1.11 -3.83
CA PHE A 36 -7.94 -1.75 -3.11
C PHE A 36 -8.32 -3.19 -2.78
N GLN A 37 -7.38 -4.11 -2.94
CA GLN A 37 -7.56 -5.47 -2.47
C GLN A 37 -6.28 -6.00 -1.85
N ALA A 38 -6.38 -6.44 -0.59
CA ALA A 38 -5.32 -7.22 0.05
C ALA A 38 -5.66 -8.69 -0.15
N HIS A 39 -5.02 -9.30 -1.15
CA HIS A 39 -5.35 -10.66 -1.59
C HIS A 39 -5.13 -11.68 -0.47
N GLY A 40 -6.13 -12.50 -0.21
CA GLY A 40 -6.17 -13.47 0.88
C GLY A 40 -6.71 -12.91 2.20
N ARG A 41 -6.86 -11.59 2.34
CA ARG A 41 -7.42 -10.97 3.55
C ARG A 41 -8.74 -10.26 3.29
N THR A 42 -8.83 -9.52 2.17
CA THR A 42 -10.07 -8.79 1.83
C THR A 42 -10.54 -9.18 0.44
N GLY A 43 -11.83 -8.89 0.14
CA GLY A 43 -12.30 -8.73 -1.22
C GLY A 43 -11.91 -7.36 -1.75
N GLU A 44 -12.53 -6.94 -2.85
CA GLU A 44 -12.33 -5.59 -3.37
C GLU A 44 -12.97 -4.57 -2.45
N VAL A 45 -12.19 -3.55 -2.06
CA VAL A 45 -12.65 -2.42 -1.25
C VAL A 45 -12.70 -1.22 -2.18
N LYS A 46 -13.85 -0.57 -2.31
CA LYS A 46 -14.06 0.49 -3.29
C LYS A 46 -14.65 1.74 -2.65
N GLY A 47 -14.13 2.90 -3.09
CA GLY A 47 -14.65 4.21 -2.71
C GLY A 47 -14.02 4.79 -1.46
N ASN A 48 -14.13 6.11 -1.33
CA ASN A 48 -13.38 6.87 -0.33
C ASN A 48 -13.65 6.41 1.11
N THR A 49 -14.91 6.22 1.50
CA THR A 49 -15.24 5.85 2.88
C THR A 49 -14.68 4.48 3.24
N ALA A 50 -14.89 3.49 2.37
CA ALA A 50 -14.42 2.13 2.61
C ALA A 50 -12.90 2.05 2.59
N LEU A 51 -12.25 2.76 1.66
CA LEU A 51 -10.78 2.81 1.58
C LEU A 51 -10.18 3.44 2.83
N ARG A 52 -10.76 4.55 3.31
CA ARG A 52 -10.26 5.21 4.52
C ARG A 52 -10.31 4.26 5.72
N GLN A 53 -11.40 3.52 5.87
CA GLN A 53 -11.54 2.54 6.94
C GLN A 53 -10.51 1.42 6.81
N GLU A 54 -10.30 0.93 5.59
CA GLU A 54 -9.34 -0.14 5.33
C GLU A 54 -7.91 0.31 5.67
N PHE A 55 -7.53 1.51 5.24
CA PHE A 55 -6.18 2.04 5.52
C PHE A 55 -5.97 2.25 7.01
N ALA A 56 -6.99 2.76 7.72
CA ALA A 56 -6.91 2.89 9.18
C ALA A 56 -6.70 1.54 9.87
N GLN A 57 -7.38 0.50 9.39
CA GLN A 57 -7.22 -0.87 9.93
C GLN A 57 -5.82 -1.43 9.72
N VAL A 58 -5.17 -1.08 8.60
CA VAL A 58 -3.78 -1.51 8.36
C VAL A 58 -2.86 -0.99 9.47
N PHE A 59 -3.00 0.28 9.84
CA PHE A 59 -2.16 0.86 10.91
C PHE A 59 -2.50 0.31 12.29
N GLU A 60 -3.75 -0.07 12.54
CA GLU A 60 -4.12 -0.76 13.78
C GLU A 60 -3.56 -2.18 13.83
N ARG A 61 -3.64 -2.89 12.71
CA ARG A 61 -3.15 -4.28 12.61
C ARG A 61 -1.62 -4.35 12.71
N TYR A 62 -0.94 -3.34 12.15
CA TYR A 62 0.52 -3.30 12.06
C TYR A 62 1.07 -2.04 12.71
N PRO A 63 1.13 -2.00 14.06
CA PRO A 63 1.68 -0.82 14.76
C PRO A 63 3.12 -0.55 14.33
N ASP A 64 3.49 0.72 14.29
CA ASP A 64 4.81 1.17 13.84
C ASP A 64 5.11 0.71 12.39
N PHE A 65 4.09 0.77 11.55
CA PHE A 65 4.15 0.35 10.15
C PHE A 65 5.33 0.99 9.43
N GLY A 66 6.12 0.15 8.75
CA GLY A 66 7.25 0.60 7.95
C GLY A 66 7.35 -0.18 6.64
N VAL A 67 8.15 0.33 5.74
CA VAL A 67 8.35 -0.23 4.40
C VAL A 67 9.84 -0.35 4.13
N VAL A 68 10.29 -1.55 3.72
CA VAL A 68 11.62 -1.74 3.16
C VAL A 68 11.43 -2.07 1.68
N THR A 69 11.88 -1.17 0.81
CA THR A 69 11.75 -1.35 -0.64
C THR A 69 12.90 -2.24 -1.14
N HIS A 70 12.58 -3.30 -1.87
CA HIS A 70 13.56 -4.15 -2.52
C HIS A 70 13.70 -3.80 -3.99
N ARG A 71 12.57 -3.66 -4.70
CA ARG A 71 12.54 -3.29 -6.11
C ARG A 71 11.33 -2.43 -6.41
N LEU A 72 11.54 -1.40 -7.22
CA LEU A 72 10.47 -0.61 -7.81
C LEU A 72 10.55 -0.76 -9.32
N LEU A 73 9.51 -1.30 -9.93
CA LEU A 73 9.41 -1.46 -11.38
C LEU A 73 8.29 -0.55 -11.88
N VAL A 74 8.59 0.30 -12.85
CA VAL A 74 7.63 1.29 -13.34
C VAL A 74 7.26 1.03 -14.79
N GLY A 75 5.99 1.30 -15.12
CA GLY A 75 5.48 1.32 -16.48
C GLY A 75 4.91 2.69 -16.81
N ASP A 76 4.14 2.78 -17.89
CA ASP A 76 3.58 4.06 -18.34
C ASP A 76 2.48 4.59 -17.42
N ASN A 77 1.72 3.69 -16.78
CA ASN A 77 0.58 4.04 -15.95
C ASN A 77 0.45 3.16 -14.70
N HIS A 78 1.55 2.54 -14.28
CA HIS A 78 1.55 1.64 -13.13
C HIS A 78 2.94 1.47 -12.56
N TRP A 79 3.00 0.95 -11.32
CA TRP A 79 4.25 0.46 -10.75
C TRP A 79 4.00 -0.84 -9.99
N THR A 80 5.07 -1.60 -9.84
CA THR A 80 5.12 -2.79 -9.01
C THR A 80 6.17 -2.56 -7.94
N LEU A 81 5.79 -2.75 -6.68
CA LEU A 81 6.70 -2.60 -5.55
C LEU A 81 6.89 -3.95 -4.87
N ASP A 82 8.13 -4.42 -4.88
CA ASP A 82 8.57 -5.59 -4.11
C ASP A 82 9.15 -5.08 -2.81
N TRP A 83 8.53 -5.43 -1.67
CA TRP A 83 8.86 -4.79 -0.40
C TRP A 83 8.65 -5.71 0.78
N THR A 84 9.15 -5.29 1.93
CA THR A 84 8.89 -5.92 3.21
C THR A 84 8.12 -4.95 4.08
N LEU A 85 7.00 -5.41 4.62
CA LEU A 85 6.25 -4.67 5.64
C LEU A 85 6.89 -4.96 6.99
N THR A 86 7.20 -3.90 7.73
CA THR A 86 7.70 -4.02 9.09
C THR A 86 6.69 -3.45 10.07
N PHE A 87 6.60 -4.03 11.25
CA PHE A 87 5.72 -3.54 12.31
C PHE A 87 6.23 -4.01 13.67
N ARG A 88 5.79 -3.33 14.72
CA ARG A 88 6.21 -3.64 16.07
C ARG A 88 4.97 -3.66 16.99
N PRO A 89 4.51 -4.84 17.42
CA PRO A 89 3.48 -4.91 18.44
C PRO A 89 3.98 -4.29 19.75
N SER A 90 3.09 -3.70 20.54
CA SER A 90 3.45 -3.03 21.79
C SER A 90 4.19 -4.00 22.73
N GLY A 91 5.36 -3.58 23.21
CA GLY A 91 6.19 -4.37 24.12
C GLY A 91 6.90 -5.54 23.48
N LYS A 92 6.93 -5.64 22.15
CA LYS A 92 7.55 -6.75 21.43
C LYS A 92 8.59 -6.27 20.44
N ASP A 93 9.39 -7.22 19.93
CA ASP A 93 10.37 -6.93 18.89
C ASP A 93 9.71 -6.68 17.55
N GLN A 94 10.44 -6.01 16.67
CA GLN A 94 9.97 -5.76 15.30
C GLN A 94 9.74 -7.07 14.56
N ARG A 95 8.66 -7.09 13.79
CA ARG A 95 8.25 -8.21 12.94
C ARG A 95 8.21 -7.76 11.49
N SER A 96 8.21 -8.70 10.57
CA SER A 96 8.16 -8.38 9.16
C SER A 96 7.59 -9.54 8.33
N PHE A 97 7.11 -9.18 7.13
CA PHE A 97 6.77 -10.16 6.11
C PHE A 97 6.85 -9.54 4.72
N ARG A 98 7.02 -10.37 3.72
CA ARG A 98 7.18 -9.94 2.33
C ARG A 98 5.83 -9.63 1.69
N ALA A 99 5.81 -8.60 0.84
CA ALA A 99 4.62 -8.18 0.10
C ALA A 99 4.99 -7.74 -1.31
N LEU A 100 4.00 -7.74 -2.19
CA LEU A 100 4.12 -7.24 -3.56
C LEU A 100 2.89 -6.41 -3.87
N ASP A 101 3.10 -5.16 -4.30
CA ASP A 101 2.04 -4.27 -4.72
C ASP A 101 2.04 -4.12 -6.23
N VAL A 102 0.85 -4.13 -6.84
CA VAL A 102 0.63 -3.67 -8.20
C VAL A 102 -0.31 -2.49 -8.12
N VAL A 103 0.12 -1.32 -8.60
CA VAL A 103 -0.64 -0.07 -8.48
C VAL A 103 -0.82 0.56 -9.85
N GLU A 104 -2.07 0.85 -10.21
CA GLU A 104 -2.42 1.51 -11.47
C GLU A 104 -2.89 2.93 -11.21
N VAL A 105 -2.55 3.85 -12.11
CA VAL A 105 -2.93 5.27 -12.00
C VAL A 105 -3.65 5.73 -13.25
N ASP A 106 -4.45 6.80 -13.11
CA ASP A 106 -5.12 7.45 -14.23
C ASP A 106 -4.20 8.52 -14.86
N ALA A 107 -4.75 9.24 -15.86
CA ALA A 107 -3.99 10.27 -16.58
C ALA A 107 -3.57 11.44 -15.68
N LYS A 108 -4.21 11.62 -14.53
CA LYS A 108 -3.85 12.65 -13.55
C LYS A 108 -2.82 12.17 -12.53
N GLY A 109 -2.46 10.88 -12.58
CA GLY A 109 -1.54 10.28 -11.62
C GLY A 109 -2.20 9.85 -10.32
N LEU A 110 -3.53 9.81 -10.25
CA LEU A 110 -4.25 9.30 -9.08
C LEU A 110 -4.38 7.79 -9.16
N VAL A 111 -4.24 7.12 -8.02
CA VAL A 111 -4.36 5.66 -7.94
C VAL A 111 -5.81 5.25 -8.22
N THR A 112 -5.99 4.37 -9.19
CA THR A 112 -7.29 3.81 -9.55
C THR A 112 -7.46 2.40 -9.04
N ARG A 113 -6.37 1.67 -8.86
CA ARG A 113 -6.40 0.31 -8.33
C ARG A 113 -5.08 -0.02 -7.66
N LYS A 114 -5.17 -0.66 -6.51
CA LYS A 114 -4.02 -1.21 -5.81
C LYS A 114 -4.33 -2.63 -5.38
N ASP A 115 -3.47 -3.56 -5.78
CA ASP A 115 -3.50 -4.94 -5.34
C ASP A 115 -2.26 -5.21 -4.50
N THR A 116 -2.43 -5.75 -3.31
CA THR A 116 -1.34 -6.17 -2.45
C THR A 116 -1.41 -7.68 -2.27
N PHE A 117 -0.28 -8.34 -2.52
CA PHE A 117 -0.13 -9.79 -2.38
C PHE A 117 0.84 -10.07 -1.25
N PHE A 118 0.51 -11.03 -0.38
CA PHE A 118 1.33 -11.39 0.77
C PHE A 118 1.70 -12.87 0.70
N ASP A 119 2.83 -13.20 1.32
CA ASP A 119 3.08 -14.57 1.73
C ASP A 119 2.32 -14.81 3.04
N HIS A 120 1.17 -15.48 2.94
CA HIS A 120 0.28 -15.65 4.09
C HIS A 120 0.90 -16.51 5.21
N ALA A 121 1.81 -17.40 4.89
CA ALA A 121 2.54 -18.16 5.91
C ALA A 121 3.43 -17.23 6.73
N GLN A 122 4.11 -16.28 6.06
CA GLN A 122 4.92 -15.27 6.74
C GLN A 122 4.06 -14.32 7.59
N VAL A 123 2.91 -13.88 7.06
CA VAL A 123 1.99 -13.02 7.80
C VAL A 123 1.51 -13.71 9.06
N LYS A 124 1.07 -14.96 8.94
CA LYS A 124 0.59 -15.74 10.08
C LYS A 124 1.67 -15.91 11.14
N ALA A 125 2.89 -16.24 10.73
CA ALA A 125 4.01 -16.41 11.65
C ALA A 125 4.35 -15.09 12.35
N ALA A 126 4.37 -13.97 11.62
CA ALA A 126 4.68 -12.68 12.19
C ALA A 126 3.63 -12.21 13.21
N LEU A 127 2.34 -12.48 12.96
CA LEU A 127 1.26 -12.08 13.86
C LEU A 127 1.17 -13.00 15.10
N ALA A 128 1.59 -14.25 14.98
CA ALA A 128 1.51 -15.23 16.07
C ALA A 128 2.67 -15.15 17.07
N ALA A 129 3.78 -14.58 16.64
CA ALA A 129 5.01 -14.58 17.44
C ALA A 129 4.95 -13.71 18.70
#